data_2e362232409c84844ea05033e7c6bee0
#
_entry.id   2e362232409c84844ea05033e7c6bee0
#
_cell.length_a   1.000
_cell.length_b   1.000
_cell.length_c   1.000
_cell.angle_alpha   90.00
_cell.angle_beta   90.00
_cell.angle_gamma   90.00
#
_symmetry.space_group_name_H-M   'P 1'
#
loop_
_entity.id
_entity.type
_entity.pdbx_description
1 polymer ?
#
loop_
_entity_poly.entity_id
_entity_poly.type
_entity_poly.pdbx_seq_one_letter_code
_entity_poly.pdbx_strand_id
1 'polypeptide(L)' 'MNEETGFECLRCGRKLAKEEYDTYDGMCQECYEIEIDELDYEDDE' A
#
# COMPACT_ATOMS: atom_id res chain seq x y z
N MET A 1 6.56 22.34 4.21
CA MET A 1 6.40 21.81 4.05
C MET A 1 6.42 21.08 3.01
N ASN A 2 6.36 20.28 2.76
CA ASN A 2 6.44 19.54 1.83
C ASN A 2 5.29 18.78 1.71
N GLU A 3 4.55 18.87 0.84
CA GLU A 3 3.41 18.17 0.72
C GLU A 3 3.60 16.78 0.38
N GLU A 4 4.66 16.44 -0.26
CA GLU A 4 4.84 15.09 -0.64
C GLU A 4 5.09 14.23 0.53
N THR A 5 5.36 14.79 1.64
CA THR A 5 5.59 13.96 2.80
C THR A 5 4.30 13.45 3.40
N GLY A 6 3.19 13.78 2.83
CA GLY A 6 1.94 13.27 3.34
C GLY A 6 1.60 11.88 2.89
N PHE A 7 2.42 11.31 2.02
CA PHE A 7 2.14 9.99 1.49
C PHE A 7 2.89 8.95 2.29
N GLU A 8 2.17 8.21 3.09
CA GLU A 8 2.75 7.17 3.92
C GLU A 8 1.84 5.97 3.92
N CYS A 9 2.43 4.81 4.11
CA CYS A 9 1.65 3.60 4.18
C CYS A 9 0.72 3.67 5.39
N LEU A 10 -0.55 3.44 5.16
CA LEU A 10 -1.52 3.52 6.23
C LEU A 10 -1.51 2.27 7.10
N ARG A 11 -0.67 1.31 6.77
CA ARG A 11 -0.59 0.09 7.52
C ARG A 11 0.68 0.04 8.38
N CYS A 12 1.82 0.16 7.74
CA CYS A 12 3.07 0.08 8.46
C CYS A 12 3.67 1.46 8.72
N GLY A 13 3.20 2.48 8.03
CA GLY A 13 3.65 3.82 8.29
C GLY A 13 4.91 4.24 7.57
N ARG A 14 5.36 3.45 6.59
CA ARG A 14 6.58 3.83 5.90
C ARG A 14 6.26 4.90 4.86
N LYS A 15 7.27 5.64 4.48
CA LYS A 15 7.07 6.70 3.54
C LYS A 15 6.91 6.17 2.14
N LEU A 16 6.02 6.76 1.38
CA LEU A 16 5.73 6.36 0.02
C LEU A 16 5.89 7.54 -0.91
N ALA A 17 6.11 7.24 -2.17
CA ALA A 17 6.04 8.24 -3.19
C ALA A 17 4.58 8.43 -3.56
N LYS A 18 4.29 9.56 -4.22
CA LYS A 18 2.92 9.81 -4.62
C LYS A 18 2.40 8.72 -5.52
N GLU A 19 3.25 8.24 -6.43
CA GLU A 19 2.86 7.18 -7.33
C GLU A 19 2.51 5.93 -6.56
N GLU A 20 3.34 5.60 -5.61
CA GLU A 20 3.13 4.40 -4.84
C GLU A 20 1.86 4.49 -4.02
N TYR A 21 1.65 5.62 -3.42
CA TYR A 21 0.44 5.85 -2.64
C TYR A 21 -0.80 5.69 -3.52
N ASP A 22 -0.74 6.23 -4.71
CA ASP A 22 -1.86 6.16 -5.62
C ASP A 22 -2.02 4.74 -6.17
N THR A 23 -0.92 4.08 -6.49
CA THR A 23 -0.97 2.75 -7.05
C THR A 23 -1.52 1.74 -6.04
N TYR A 24 -1.07 1.84 -4.82
CA TYR A 24 -1.47 0.88 -3.81
C TYR A 24 -2.50 1.42 -2.84
N ASP A 25 -3.11 2.51 -3.23
CA ASP A 25 -4.24 3.05 -2.47
C ASP A 25 -3.86 3.28 -1.01
N GLY A 26 -2.74 3.91 -0.78
CA GLY A 26 -2.33 4.29 0.57
C GLY A 26 -1.51 3.26 1.29
N MET A 27 -0.98 2.26 0.57
CA MET A 27 -0.17 1.24 1.20
C MET A 27 1.13 1.08 0.44
N CYS A 28 2.13 0.56 1.10
CA CYS A 28 3.36 0.24 0.41
C CYS A 28 3.19 -1.09 -0.31
N GLN A 29 4.11 -1.38 -1.19
CA GLN A 29 4.00 -2.58 -1.99
C GLN A 29 3.90 -3.83 -1.12
N GLU A 30 4.68 -3.89 -0.07
CA GLU A 30 4.67 -5.06 0.79
C GLU A 30 3.34 -5.24 1.48
N CYS A 31 2.81 -4.18 2.05
CA CYS A 31 1.53 -4.26 2.72
C CYS A 31 0.41 -4.54 1.73
N TYR A 32 0.51 -3.95 0.56
CA TYR A 32 -0.50 -4.16 -0.46
C TYR A 32 -0.53 -5.63 -0.89
N GLU A 33 0.65 -6.22 -1.05
CA GLU A 33 0.71 -7.62 -1.45
C GLU A 33 0.13 -8.51 -0.35
N ILE A 34 0.38 -8.19 0.88
CA ILE A 34 -0.19 -8.94 1.98
C ILE A 34 -1.70 -8.84 1.96
N GLU A 35 -2.18 -7.65 1.70
CA GLU A 35 -3.61 -7.42 1.68
C GLU A 35 -4.29 -8.24 0.59
N ILE A 36 -3.78 -8.18 -0.61
CA ILE A 36 -4.40 -8.91 -1.71
C ILE A 36 -4.19 -10.40 -1.55
N ASP A 37 -3.11 -10.81 -0.92
CA ASP A 37 -2.87 -12.21 -0.69
C ASP A 37 -3.94 -12.79 0.23
N GLU A 38 -4.34 -12.03 1.22
CA GLU A 38 -5.37 -12.48 2.11
C GLU A 38 -6.72 -12.48 1.43
N LEU A 39 -6.95 -11.52 0.58
CA LEU A 39 -8.20 -11.45 -0.12
C LEU A 39 -8.34 -12.55 -1.15
N ASP A 40 -7.21 -12.91 -1.77
CA ASP A 40 -7.26 -13.82 -2.86
C ASP A 40 -7.04 -15.19 -2.37
N TYR A 41 -7.94 -15.73 -1.70
CA TYR A 41 -7.67 -17.01 -1.28
C TYR A 41 -8.57 -17.94 -1.93
N GLU A 42 -9.12 -17.87 -2.68
CA GLU A 42 -9.76 -18.70 -3.23
C GLU A 42 -9.47 -19.36 -4.12
N ASP A 43 -9.27 -19.55 -4.39
CA ASP A 43 -9.03 -20.14 -5.17
C ASP A 43 -9.13 -21.17 -5.42
N ASP A 44 -9.37 -21.46 -5.52
CA ASP A 44 -9.56 -22.35 -5.76
C ASP A 44 -9.49 -23.16 -6.15
N GLU A 45 -9.39 -23.31 -6.35
CA GLU A 45 -9.34 -23.95 -6.85
C GLU A 45 -9.39 -24.43 -7.03
#